data_f559118e7a7868c14033c64861038f8b
#
_entry.id   f559118e7a7868c14033c64861038f8b
#
_cell.length_a   1.000
_cell.length_b   1.000
_cell.length_c   1.000
_cell.angle_alpha   90.00
_cell.angle_beta   90.00
_cell.angle_gamma   90.00
#
_symmetry.space_group_name_H-M   'P 1'
#
loop_
_entity.id
_entity.type
_entity.pdbx_description
1 polymer ?
#
loop_
_entity_poly.entity_id
_entity_poly.type
_entity_poly.pdbx_seq_one_letter_code
_entity_poly.pdbx_strand_id
1 'polypeptide(L)'
;MKTLSLLCVAAAFAFTGLTGLAADLKAGDAAPDFKLQGSDGKTYSLADFKGKQAVVIAWFPKAFTGGCTAECKHLKAEGAALKKFDVAYFTASVDAVDGEKGNAAFAKSLDLDYAILSDPKKDTAKAFGVLNEKGMASRFTYYIGKNGKVLFVDKAVKPASAATDIAAKLKEVIKPWGTN
;
A
#
# COMPACT_ATOMS: atom_id res chain seq x y z
N MET A 1 -9.71 -67.20 9.01
CA MET A 1 -9.21 -66.05 9.70
C MET A 1 -8.38 -65.26 8.69
N LYS A 2 -8.94 -64.15 8.15
CA LYS A 2 -8.26 -63.31 7.16
C LYS A 2 -7.97 -61.96 7.80
N THR A 3 -6.71 -61.67 8.03
CA THR A 3 -6.24 -60.42 8.60
C THR A 3 -6.18 -59.35 7.49
N LEU A 4 -6.99 -58.31 7.66
CA LEU A 4 -7.06 -57.15 6.77
C LEU A 4 -6.02 -56.12 7.25
N SER A 5 -4.93 -55.93 6.49
CA SER A 5 -3.94 -54.89 6.74
C SER A 5 -4.45 -53.55 6.23
N LEU A 6 -4.61 -52.61 7.15
CA LEU A 6 -4.98 -51.22 6.87
C LEU A 6 -3.71 -50.41 6.56
N LEU A 7 -3.54 -50.02 5.27
CA LEU A 7 -2.44 -49.15 4.86
C LEU A 7 -2.86 -47.70 5.14
N CYS A 8 -2.24 -47.07 6.15
CA CYS A 8 -2.34 -45.62 6.36
C CYS A 8 -1.38 -44.88 5.40
N VAL A 9 -1.96 -44.26 4.37
CA VAL A 9 -1.21 -43.35 3.49
C VAL A 9 -1.14 -41.96 4.20
N ALA A 10 0.01 -41.63 4.78
CA ALA A 10 0.27 -40.32 5.30
C ALA A 10 0.59 -39.38 4.11
N ALA A 11 -0.35 -38.51 3.76
CA ALA A 11 -0.11 -37.42 2.81
C ALA A 11 0.75 -36.36 3.47
N ALA A 12 2.03 -36.33 3.17
CA ALA A 12 2.93 -35.25 3.56
C ALA A 12 2.60 -34.01 2.72
N PHE A 13 1.94 -33.03 3.32
CA PHE A 13 1.82 -31.70 2.74
C PHE A 13 3.20 -31.02 2.80
N ALA A 14 3.89 -31.02 1.68
CA ALA A 14 5.10 -30.24 1.50
C ALA A 14 4.72 -28.75 1.49
N PHE A 15 4.95 -28.09 2.62
CA PHE A 15 4.88 -26.63 2.72
C PHE A 15 6.12 -26.08 2.00
N THR A 16 5.99 -25.80 0.70
CA THR A 16 7.02 -25.12 -0.06
C THR A 16 7.07 -23.68 0.43
N GLY A 17 8.03 -23.40 1.32
CA GLY A 17 8.38 -22.05 1.74
C GLY A 17 8.76 -21.22 0.50
N LEU A 18 7.92 -20.29 0.10
CA LEU A 18 8.24 -19.29 -0.91
C LEU A 18 9.31 -18.36 -0.30
N THR A 19 10.57 -18.59 -0.63
CA THR A 19 11.66 -17.63 -0.38
C THR A 19 11.34 -16.37 -1.15
N GLY A 20 11.06 -15.27 -0.41
CA GLY A 20 10.58 -14.02 -0.95
C GLY A 20 11.60 -13.32 -1.83
N LEU A 21 11.50 -13.54 -3.13
CA LEU A 21 11.91 -12.55 -4.12
C LEU A 21 11.01 -11.32 -3.95
N ALA A 22 11.60 -10.12 -3.96
CA ALA A 22 10.82 -8.89 -3.96
C ALA A 22 9.78 -8.98 -5.07
N ALA A 23 8.50 -8.90 -4.73
CA ALA A 23 7.42 -9.11 -5.68
C ALA A 23 7.42 -7.97 -6.71
N ASP A 24 7.64 -8.26 -7.99
CA ASP A 24 7.40 -7.32 -9.08
C ASP A 24 5.90 -7.34 -9.43
N LEU A 25 5.09 -6.73 -8.55
CA LEU A 25 3.66 -6.70 -8.68
C LEU A 25 3.22 -5.91 -9.90
N LYS A 26 2.25 -6.44 -10.63
CA LYS A 26 1.66 -5.87 -11.83
C LYS A 26 0.14 -5.91 -11.78
N ALA A 27 -0.49 -5.23 -12.71
CA ALA A 27 -1.94 -5.25 -12.86
C ALA A 27 -2.48 -6.69 -12.99
N GLY A 28 -3.51 -7.01 -12.21
CA GLY A 28 -4.14 -8.31 -12.11
C GLY A 28 -3.66 -9.18 -10.95
N ASP A 29 -2.49 -8.91 -10.38
CA ASP A 29 -1.97 -9.64 -9.23
C ASP A 29 -2.81 -9.35 -7.97
N ALA A 30 -2.87 -10.29 -7.04
CA ALA A 30 -3.43 -10.02 -5.72
C ALA A 30 -2.52 -9.03 -4.98
N ALA A 31 -3.09 -7.94 -4.47
CA ALA A 31 -2.33 -7.03 -3.63
C ALA A 31 -1.97 -7.75 -2.32
N PRO A 32 -0.73 -7.58 -1.81
CA PRO A 32 -0.36 -8.10 -0.51
C PRO A 32 -1.29 -7.56 0.58
N ASP A 33 -1.67 -8.42 1.51
CA ASP A 33 -2.34 -7.97 2.71
C ASP A 33 -1.41 -7.10 3.54
N PHE A 34 -1.98 -6.09 4.18
CA PHE A 34 -1.27 -5.25 5.13
C PHE A 34 -2.15 -4.98 6.35
N LYS A 35 -1.49 -4.71 7.47
CA LYS A 35 -2.11 -4.16 8.68
C LYS A 35 -1.10 -3.21 9.32
N LEU A 36 -1.26 -1.93 9.06
CA LEU A 36 -0.30 -0.88 9.39
C LEU A 36 -0.94 0.19 10.27
N GLN A 37 -0.14 0.74 11.18
CA GLN A 37 -0.54 1.88 11.99
C GLN A 37 -0.43 3.16 11.17
N GLY A 38 -1.46 3.98 11.21
CA GLY A 38 -1.50 5.30 10.61
C GLY A 38 -0.98 6.39 11.54
N SER A 39 -0.52 7.48 10.96
CA SER A 39 -0.08 8.69 11.68
C SER A 39 -1.20 9.36 12.50
N ASP A 40 -2.45 9.00 12.28
CA ASP A 40 -3.63 9.45 13.00
C ASP A 40 -4.00 8.54 14.21
N GLY A 41 -3.15 7.57 14.53
CA GLY A 41 -3.32 6.62 15.63
C GLY A 41 -4.24 5.43 15.32
N LYS A 42 -4.83 5.36 14.13
CA LYS A 42 -5.67 4.22 13.72
C LYS A 42 -4.82 3.15 13.06
N THR A 43 -5.33 1.93 13.02
CA THR A 43 -4.76 0.83 12.25
C THR A 43 -5.61 0.59 11.01
N TYR A 44 -4.96 0.42 9.88
CA TYR A 44 -5.58 0.19 8.58
C TYR A 44 -5.12 -1.14 8.01
N SER A 45 -6.04 -1.89 7.41
CA SER A 45 -5.75 -3.14 6.72
C SER A 45 -6.40 -3.16 5.35
N LEU A 46 -5.89 -3.97 4.42
CA LEU A 46 -6.52 -4.13 3.11
C LEU A 46 -7.96 -4.68 3.25
N ALA A 47 -8.19 -5.53 4.25
CA ALA A 47 -9.50 -6.13 4.53
C ALA A 47 -10.57 -5.09 4.86
N ASP A 48 -10.21 -3.94 5.45
CA ASP A 48 -11.15 -2.88 5.81
C ASP A 48 -11.83 -2.27 4.57
N PHE A 49 -11.16 -2.32 3.43
CA PHE A 49 -11.57 -1.70 2.16
C PHE A 49 -12.10 -2.70 1.14
N LYS A 50 -11.68 -3.97 1.22
CA LYS A 50 -12.05 -5.01 0.26
C LYS A 50 -13.56 -5.16 0.18
N GLY A 51 -14.10 -5.12 -1.06
CA GLY A 51 -15.52 -5.15 -1.34
C GLY A 51 -16.26 -3.80 -1.17
N LYS A 52 -15.61 -2.79 -0.57
CA LYS A 52 -16.22 -1.48 -0.25
C LYS A 52 -15.69 -0.37 -1.16
N GLN A 53 -14.39 -0.12 -1.13
CA GLN A 53 -13.75 0.95 -1.92
C GLN A 53 -12.37 0.52 -2.41
N ALA A 54 -11.88 1.20 -3.43
CA ALA A 54 -10.51 1.01 -3.90
C ALA A 54 -9.51 1.66 -2.93
N VAL A 55 -8.23 1.29 -3.06
CA VAL A 55 -7.16 1.84 -2.20
C VAL A 55 -6.02 2.36 -3.06
N VAL A 56 -5.52 3.55 -2.72
CA VAL A 56 -4.27 4.09 -3.26
C VAL A 56 -3.25 4.16 -2.13
N ILE A 57 -2.06 3.59 -2.35
CA ILE A 57 -0.94 3.67 -1.41
C ILE A 57 0.26 4.27 -2.15
N ALA A 58 0.61 5.50 -1.80
CA ALA A 58 1.78 6.20 -2.32
C ALA A 58 2.96 6.02 -1.35
N TRP A 59 3.88 5.09 -1.68
CA TRP A 59 5.09 4.86 -0.90
C TRP A 59 6.11 5.96 -1.13
N PHE A 60 6.72 6.45 -0.06
CA PHE A 60 7.80 7.41 -0.12
C PHE A 60 9.02 6.97 0.71
N PRO A 61 10.25 7.41 0.34
CA PRO A 61 11.49 6.93 0.97
C PRO A 61 11.64 7.27 2.45
N LYS A 62 11.40 8.54 2.83
CA LYS A 62 11.70 8.99 4.20
C LYS A 62 10.99 10.29 4.56
N ALA A 63 10.37 10.30 5.75
CA ALA A 63 9.78 11.50 6.35
C ALA A 63 10.79 12.64 6.49
N PHE A 64 10.31 13.88 6.47
CA PHE A 64 11.09 15.11 6.61
C PHE A 64 12.14 15.37 5.51
N THR A 65 12.07 14.69 4.37
CA THR A 65 12.90 15.01 3.19
C THR A 65 12.15 15.87 2.19
N GLY A 66 12.87 16.66 1.40
CA GLY A 66 12.26 17.67 0.51
C GLY A 66 11.25 17.10 -0.48
N GLY A 67 11.60 16.01 -1.18
CA GLY A 67 10.69 15.38 -2.15
C GLY A 67 9.47 14.75 -1.50
N CYS A 68 9.62 14.10 -0.33
CA CYS A 68 8.50 13.49 0.38
C CYS A 68 7.57 14.56 0.98
N THR A 69 8.15 15.68 1.46
CA THR A 69 7.38 16.84 1.92
C THR A 69 6.56 17.45 0.77
N ALA A 70 7.16 17.62 -0.41
CA ALA A 70 6.47 18.14 -1.58
C ALA A 70 5.30 17.24 -2.00
N GLU A 71 5.52 15.92 -2.05
CA GLU A 71 4.49 14.93 -2.37
C GLU A 71 3.32 14.97 -1.39
N CYS A 72 3.61 14.92 -0.09
CA CYS A 72 2.57 14.94 0.94
C CYS A 72 1.77 16.26 0.93
N LYS A 73 2.42 17.39 0.75
CA LYS A 73 1.73 18.69 0.62
C LYS A 73 0.85 18.75 -0.62
N HIS A 74 1.32 18.23 -1.76
CA HIS A 74 0.55 18.20 -2.98
C HIS A 74 -0.68 17.29 -2.86
N LEU A 75 -0.53 16.11 -2.23
CA LEU A 75 -1.66 15.22 -1.92
C LEU A 75 -2.69 15.87 -1.02
N LYS A 76 -2.27 16.66 -0.01
CA LYS A 76 -3.19 17.45 0.82
C LYS A 76 -3.91 18.53 -0.01
N ALA A 77 -3.17 19.34 -0.75
CA ALA A 77 -3.71 20.46 -1.51
C ALA A 77 -4.77 20.02 -2.53
N GLU A 78 -4.52 18.91 -3.21
CA GLU A 78 -5.37 18.37 -4.27
C GLU A 78 -6.28 17.21 -3.80
N GLY A 79 -6.31 16.92 -2.50
CA GLY A 79 -7.06 15.81 -1.91
C GLY A 79 -8.56 15.83 -2.25
N ALA A 80 -9.15 17.01 -2.45
CA ALA A 80 -10.54 17.14 -2.89
C ALA A 80 -10.80 16.47 -4.26
N ALA A 81 -9.82 16.45 -5.16
CA ALA A 81 -9.91 15.74 -6.43
C ALA A 81 -9.94 14.22 -6.25
N LEU A 82 -9.19 13.71 -5.27
CA LEU A 82 -9.15 12.28 -4.94
C LEU A 82 -10.44 11.83 -4.25
N LYS A 83 -11.03 12.66 -3.39
CA LYS A 83 -12.28 12.39 -2.68
C LYS A 83 -13.49 12.25 -3.61
N LYS A 84 -13.40 12.67 -4.88
CA LYS A 84 -14.44 12.45 -5.90
C LYS A 84 -14.53 11.00 -6.37
N PHE A 85 -13.49 10.20 -6.11
CA PHE A 85 -13.48 8.77 -6.39
C PHE A 85 -13.83 8.02 -5.11
N ASP A 86 -14.44 6.83 -5.26
CA ASP A 86 -14.69 5.93 -4.14
C ASP A 86 -13.39 5.18 -3.78
N VAL A 87 -12.45 5.92 -3.23
CA VAL A 87 -11.09 5.47 -2.92
C VAL A 87 -10.63 5.94 -1.55
N ALA A 88 -10.03 5.04 -0.78
CA ALA A 88 -9.19 5.39 0.36
C ALA A 88 -7.77 5.66 -0.15
N TYR A 89 -7.16 6.78 0.22
CA TYR A 89 -5.80 7.07 -0.18
C TYR A 89 -4.91 7.32 1.04
N PHE A 90 -3.69 6.83 0.94
CA PHE A 90 -2.66 6.89 1.97
C PHE A 90 -1.32 7.18 1.34
N THR A 91 -0.44 7.82 2.10
CA THR A 91 0.99 7.66 1.87
C THR A 91 1.55 6.59 2.81
N ALA A 92 2.71 6.02 2.51
CA ALA A 92 3.35 5.01 3.35
C ALA A 92 4.86 5.12 3.32
N SER A 93 5.51 4.78 4.43
CA SER A 93 6.95 4.66 4.53
C SER A 93 7.35 3.58 5.54
N VAL A 94 8.66 3.29 5.60
CA VAL A 94 9.22 2.40 6.61
C VAL A 94 9.65 3.14 7.88
N ASP A 95 9.36 4.43 7.99
CA ASP A 95 9.59 5.18 9.21
C ASP A 95 8.65 4.72 10.33
N ALA A 96 9.08 4.86 11.58
CA ALA A 96 8.23 4.59 12.74
C ALA A 96 7.04 5.58 12.80
N VAL A 97 5.97 5.18 13.49
CA VAL A 97 4.84 6.10 13.76
C VAL A 97 5.30 7.21 14.70
N ASP A 98 5.91 6.82 15.82
CA ASP A 98 6.25 7.68 16.94
C ASP A 98 7.66 8.27 16.84
N GLY A 99 7.93 9.26 17.70
CA GLY A 99 9.19 9.96 17.78
C GLY A 99 9.23 11.26 16.94
N GLU A 100 10.22 12.10 17.20
CA GLU A 100 10.37 13.42 16.55
C GLU A 100 10.50 13.34 15.02
N LYS A 101 11.01 12.22 14.50
CA LYS A 101 11.17 11.96 13.07
C LYS A 101 10.19 10.91 12.56
N GLY A 102 9.21 10.52 13.38
CA GLY A 102 8.18 9.56 13.03
C GLY A 102 7.11 10.14 12.11
N ASN A 103 6.32 9.25 11.51
CA ASN A 103 5.27 9.65 10.58
C ASN A 103 4.15 10.47 11.23
N ALA A 104 3.87 10.28 12.53
CA ALA A 104 2.89 11.11 13.25
C ALA A 104 3.37 12.56 13.38
N ALA A 105 4.65 12.77 13.76
CA ALA A 105 5.24 14.10 13.83
C ALA A 105 5.31 14.74 12.43
N PHE A 106 5.65 13.97 11.41
CA PHE A 106 5.69 14.46 10.03
C PHE A 106 4.32 14.87 9.53
N ALA A 107 3.29 14.05 9.70
CA ALA A 107 1.91 14.37 9.33
C ALA A 107 1.42 15.65 10.04
N LYS A 108 1.68 15.76 11.34
CA LYS A 108 1.35 16.93 12.14
C LYS A 108 2.07 18.19 11.63
N SER A 109 3.36 18.11 11.28
CA SER A 109 4.15 19.25 10.77
C SER A 109 3.63 19.80 9.45
N LEU A 110 2.93 18.97 8.67
CA LEU A 110 2.32 19.32 7.38
C LEU A 110 0.81 19.54 7.48
N ASP A 111 0.23 19.36 8.68
CA ASP A 111 -1.20 19.44 8.93
C ASP A 111 -1.99 18.58 7.92
N LEU A 112 -1.60 17.30 7.74
CA LEU A 112 -2.22 16.41 6.77
C LEU A 112 -3.63 16.01 7.21
N ASP A 113 -4.55 15.93 6.25
CA ASP A 113 -5.94 15.49 6.43
C ASP A 113 -6.16 14.01 6.04
N TYR A 114 -5.08 13.27 5.84
CA TYR A 114 -5.05 11.85 5.55
C TYR A 114 -3.90 11.16 6.30
N ALA A 115 -3.96 9.82 6.44
CA ALA A 115 -2.98 9.09 7.22
C ALA A 115 -1.73 8.71 6.41
N ILE A 116 -0.57 8.75 7.07
CA ILE A 116 0.66 8.11 6.62
C ILE A 116 0.75 6.75 7.30
N LEU A 117 0.82 5.67 6.53
CA LEU A 117 0.98 4.31 7.04
C LEU A 117 2.46 4.03 7.36
N SER A 118 2.72 3.40 8.49
CA SER A 118 4.08 3.12 8.98
C SER A 118 4.37 1.62 8.97
N ASP A 119 5.48 1.23 8.30
CA ASP A 119 5.95 -0.15 8.24
C ASP A 119 7.41 -0.27 8.75
N PRO A 120 7.67 -0.02 10.06
CA PRO A 120 9.02 -0.06 10.61
C PRO A 120 9.65 -1.47 10.56
N LYS A 121 8.84 -2.51 10.48
CA LYS A 121 9.32 -3.89 10.29
C LYS A 121 9.70 -4.20 8.85
N LYS A 122 9.26 -3.38 7.90
CA LYS A 122 9.52 -3.48 6.46
C LYS A 122 8.91 -4.72 5.78
N ASP A 123 8.04 -5.44 6.46
CA ASP A 123 7.45 -6.68 5.92
C ASP A 123 6.47 -6.36 4.79
N THR A 124 5.64 -5.33 4.96
CA THR A 124 4.72 -4.85 3.93
C THR A 124 5.48 -4.25 2.75
N ALA A 125 6.51 -3.44 3.01
CA ALA A 125 7.35 -2.87 1.96
C ALA A 125 8.04 -3.94 1.10
N LYS A 126 8.50 -5.04 1.73
CA LYS A 126 9.03 -6.22 1.01
C LYS A 126 7.95 -6.88 0.16
N ALA A 127 6.78 -7.14 0.75
CA ALA A 127 5.66 -7.80 0.06
C ALA A 127 5.18 -6.99 -1.15
N PHE A 128 5.16 -5.65 -1.06
CA PHE A 128 4.87 -4.75 -2.17
C PHE A 128 6.04 -4.56 -3.15
N GLY A 129 7.22 -5.12 -2.87
CA GLY A 129 8.40 -4.96 -3.73
C GLY A 129 8.94 -3.53 -3.78
N VAL A 130 8.62 -2.69 -2.78
CA VAL A 130 9.10 -1.31 -2.71
C VAL A 130 10.35 -1.14 -1.88
N LEU A 131 10.75 -2.13 -1.08
CA LEU A 131 11.94 -2.02 -0.23
C LEU A 131 13.20 -2.05 -1.10
N ASN A 132 13.97 -0.97 -1.07
CA ASN A 132 15.22 -0.85 -1.82
C ASN A 132 16.44 -1.32 -0.97
N GLU A 133 17.60 -1.39 -1.61
CA GLU A 133 18.86 -1.82 -0.97
C GLU A 133 19.30 -0.93 0.20
N LYS A 134 18.86 0.33 0.23
CA LYS A 134 19.12 1.27 1.33
C LYS A 134 18.19 1.04 2.52
N GLY A 135 17.29 0.04 2.44
CA GLY A 135 16.31 -0.27 3.48
C GLY A 135 15.20 0.77 3.63
N MET A 136 14.96 1.57 2.60
CA MET A 136 13.88 2.54 2.51
C MET A 136 12.87 2.10 1.45
N ALA A 137 11.66 2.65 1.48
CA ALA A 137 10.72 2.44 0.39
C ALA A 137 11.16 3.20 -0.87
N SER A 138 11.02 2.57 -2.04
CA SER A 138 11.04 3.25 -3.33
C SER A 138 9.74 4.06 -3.49
N ARG A 139 9.81 5.16 -4.25
CA ARG A 139 8.64 6.01 -4.50
C ARG A 139 7.76 5.39 -5.58
N PHE A 140 6.87 4.51 -5.16
CA PHE A 140 5.90 3.83 -6.02
C PHE A 140 4.49 4.09 -5.51
N THR A 141 3.53 4.23 -6.43
CA THR A 141 2.12 4.33 -6.08
C THR A 141 1.36 3.11 -6.58
N TYR A 142 0.69 2.43 -5.67
CA TYR A 142 -0.16 1.27 -5.94
C TYR A 142 -1.62 1.67 -5.98
N TYR A 143 -2.32 1.22 -7.01
CA TYR A 143 -3.76 1.36 -7.18
C TYR A 143 -4.39 -0.02 -7.02
N ILE A 144 -5.22 -0.21 -6.01
CA ILE A 144 -5.79 -1.50 -5.64
C ILE A 144 -7.31 -1.39 -5.77
N GLY A 145 -7.89 -2.30 -6.54
CA GLY A 145 -9.34 -2.34 -6.75
C GLY A 145 -10.09 -2.90 -5.54
N LYS A 146 -11.40 -2.70 -5.50
CA LYS A 146 -12.31 -3.25 -4.48
C LYS A 146 -12.19 -4.77 -4.32
N ASN A 147 -11.80 -5.47 -5.37
CA ASN A 147 -11.57 -6.93 -5.36
C ASN A 147 -10.22 -7.34 -4.74
N GLY A 148 -9.43 -6.38 -4.24
CA GLY A 148 -8.11 -6.62 -3.67
C GLY A 148 -7.02 -6.92 -4.69
N LYS A 149 -7.26 -6.64 -5.99
CA LYS A 149 -6.25 -6.81 -7.03
C LYS A 149 -5.58 -5.48 -7.36
N VAL A 150 -4.30 -5.53 -7.70
CA VAL A 150 -3.55 -4.41 -8.23
C VAL A 150 -4.16 -4.02 -9.59
N LEU A 151 -4.55 -2.78 -9.74
CA LEU A 151 -5.04 -2.20 -10.99
C LEU A 151 -3.89 -1.60 -11.80
N PHE A 152 -2.98 -0.93 -11.11
CA PHE A 152 -1.82 -0.27 -11.71
C PHE A 152 -0.73 -0.05 -10.65
N VAL A 153 0.52 0.02 -11.09
CA VAL A 153 1.67 0.42 -10.25
C VAL A 153 2.40 1.55 -10.99
N ASP A 154 2.47 2.71 -10.38
CA ASP A 154 3.32 3.81 -10.85
C ASP A 154 4.69 3.73 -10.18
N LYS A 155 5.74 3.51 -10.98
CA LYS A 155 7.14 3.46 -10.54
C LYS A 155 7.92 4.72 -10.91
N ALA A 156 7.26 5.70 -11.56
CA ALA A 156 7.86 6.94 -12.05
C ALA A 156 7.24 8.20 -11.40
N VAL A 157 6.82 8.08 -10.14
CA VAL A 157 6.10 9.12 -9.39
C VAL A 157 6.90 10.43 -9.32
N LYS A 158 6.25 11.53 -9.67
CA LYS A 158 6.78 12.89 -9.54
C LYS A 158 6.18 13.57 -8.31
N PRO A 159 6.96 13.89 -7.27
CA PRO A 159 6.43 14.46 -6.03
C PRO A 159 5.56 15.72 -6.21
N ALA A 160 5.95 16.58 -7.15
CA ALA A 160 5.28 17.87 -7.38
C ALA A 160 3.94 17.76 -8.11
N SER A 161 3.63 16.62 -8.73
CA SER A 161 2.37 16.37 -9.45
C SER A 161 1.63 15.12 -8.97
N ALA A 162 2.09 14.51 -7.86
CA ALA A 162 1.61 13.20 -7.42
C ALA A 162 0.08 13.09 -7.32
N ALA A 163 -0.59 14.06 -6.70
CA ALA A 163 -2.05 14.01 -6.57
C ALA A 163 -2.78 14.16 -7.91
N THR A 164 -2.29 15.05 -8.78
CA THR A 164 -2.85 15.25 -10.12
C THR A 164 -2.68 14.00 -10.97
N ASP A 165 -1.48 13.38 -10.91
CA ASP A 165 -1.18 12.15 -11.64
C ASP A 165 -2.03 10.97 -11.10
N ILE A 166 -2.21 10.89 -9.76
CA ILE A 166 -3.11 9.91 -9.14
C ILE A 166 -4.55 10.12 -9.60
N ALA A 167 -5.06 11.36 -9.59
CA ALA A 167 -6.43 11.64 -10.02
C ALA A 167 -6.64 11.32 -11.51
N ALA A 168 -5.67 11.60 -12.36
CA ALA A 168 -5.69 11.24 -13.78
C ALA A 168 -5.73 9.71 -13.94
N LYS A 169 -4.85 8.99 -13.23
CA LYS A 169 -4.81 7.53 -13.29
C LYS A 169 -6.08 6.88 -12.75
N LEU A 170 -6.67 7.40 -11.69
CA LEU A 170 -7.94 6.90 -11.14
C LEU A 170 -9.08 6.95 -12.16
N LYS A 171 -9.13 7.99 -13.01
CA LYS A 171 -10.11 8.08 -14.12
C LYS A 171 -9.96 6.95 -15.14
N GLU A 172 -8.73 6.46 -15.32
CA GLU A 172 -8.45 5.38 -16.29
C GLU A 172 -8.75 3.98 -15.69
N VAL A 173 -8.34 3.75 -14.43
CA VAL A 173 -8.36 2.42 -13.82
C VAL A 173 -9.59 2.14 -12.97
N ILE A 174 -10.28 3.18 -12.49
CA ILE A 174 -11.53 3.06 -11.75
C ILE A 174 -12.61 3.73 -12.59
N LYS A 175 -13.57 2.96 -13.11
CA LYS A 175 -14.74 3.55 -13.78
C LYS A 175 -15.45 4.48 -12.80
N PRO A 176 -15.85 5.69 -13.22
CA PRO A 176 -16.64 6.58 -12.38
C PRO A 176 -17.87 5.83 -11.86
N TRP A 177 -18.21 6.06 -10.60
CA TRP A 177 -19.42 5.54 -9.99
C TRP A 177 -20.63 5.97 -10.84
N GLY A 178 -21.35 5.01 -11.44
CA GLY A 178 -22.62 5.28 -12.17
C GLY A 178 -22.58 5.22 -13.70
N THR A 179 -21.46 4.77 -14.32
CA THR A 179 -21.44 4.45 -15.76
C THR A 179 -21.46 2.93 -15.94
N ASN A 180 -22.63 2.34 -15.88
CA ASN A 180 -22.94 1.03 -16.49
C ASN A 180 -23.44 1.28 -17.91
#